data_146c0061882f3e736e92240524b733dd
#
_entry.id   146c0061882f3e736e92240524b733dd
#
_cell.length_a   1.000
_cell.length_b   1.000
_cell.length_c   1.000
_cell.angle_alpha   90.00
_cell.angle_beta   90.00
_cell.angle_gamma   90.00
#
_symmetry.space_group_name_H-M   'P 1'
#
loop_
_entity.id
_entity.type
_entity.pdbx_description
1 polymer ?
#
loop_
_entity_poly.entity_id
_entity_poly.type
_entity_poly.pdbx_seq_one_letter_code
_entity_poly.pdbx_strand_id
1 'polypeptide(L)'
;MKINANFEILETTLRDGNYIVDFGFTSKDTSNLAFILEKAGINMIEIGHGLGLGASKKIKPAAASDEDYVKDTKNTLTTAKIGMFAIPNIASLEDIKKAADLGLDFIRLGVDIENTMLLKDFIKLSRKLNLITYTNFMKSSSVNSIKFAEYAKIAEDFGSQMIYIVDSAGSMLPRDLKQYIYDLKTKINIPFGFHGHDNIGMANANSILAFENEALHVDTTILGIGRGSGNASTETIVSILQDKYGKLRSINSNYILHIAQKKIEKLLGLQTSKTLSEAFGLASVHTMYMSKIINFSKDNKVDVFKLVKAIGNLDTVNCDEGIMIKAFNSIKDQNNSDEIQHLDALKFFDG
;
A
#
# COMPACT_ATOMS: atom_id res chain seq x y z
N MET A 1 -8.67 -20.36 -11.65
CA MET A 1 -8.58 -18.95 -11.25
C MET A 1 -7.50 -18.30 -12.11
N LYS A 2 -7.84 -17.27 -12.88
CA LYS A 2 -6.85 -16.51 -13.66
C LYS A 2 -6.40 -15.35 -12.79
N ILE A 3 -5.12 -15.27 -12.49
CA ILE A 3 -4.50 -14.18 -11.72
C ILE A 3 -3.66 -13.38 -12.70
N ASN A 4 -3.71 -12.04 -12.61
CA ASN A 4 -2.88 -11.19 -13.44
C ASN A 4 -1.39 -11.48 -13.17
N ALA A 5 -0.65 -11.82 -14.22
CA ALA A 5 0.78 -12.14 -14.10
C ALA A 5 1.62 -10.92 -13.67
N ASN A 6 1.15 -9.71 -13.97
CA ASN A 6 1.81 -8.43 -13.71
C ASN A 6 1.21 -7.71 -12.49
N PHE A 7 0.56 -8.44 -11.58
CA PHE A 7 -0.02 -7.85 -10.38
C PHE A 7 1.08 -7.23 -9.50
N GLU A 8 0.82 -6.01 -9.03
CA GLU A 8 1.70 -5.26 -8.14
C GLU A 8 0.91 -4.62 -6.98
N ILE A 9 1.60 -4.39 -5.88
CA ILE A 9 1.13 -3.52 -4.80
C ILE A 9 1.41 -2.06 -5.20
N LEU A 10 0.41 -1.19 -5.08
CA LEU A 10 0.63 0.25 -5.03
C LEU A 10 0.64 0.69 -3.57
N GLU A 11 1.79 1.06 -3.09
CA GLU A 11 2.00 1.46 -1.70
C GLU A 11 1.67 2.94 -1.53
N THR A 12 0.74 3.27 -0.64
CA THR A 12 0.17 4.62 -0.49
C THR A 12 0.35 5.21 0.91
N THR A 13 1.21 4.62 1.76
CA THR A 13 1.52 5.16 3.10
C THR A 13 1.93 6.62 3.05
N LEU A 14 2.77 6.97 2.07
CA LEU A 14 3.36 8.31 1.94
C LEU A 14 2.41 9.33 1.29
N ARG A 15 1.22 8.91 0.89
CA ARG A 15 0.14 9.79 0.44
C ARG A 15 -1.08 9.69 1.36
N ASP A 16 -1.77 8.52 1.40
CA ASP A 16 -2.99 8.36 2.18
C ASP A 16 -2.70 8.22 3.68
N GLY A 17 -1.60 7.56 4.04
CA GLY A 17 -1.13 7.53 5.43
C GLY A 17 -0.77 8.91 5.99
N ASN A 18 -0.48 9.88 5.13
CA ASN A 18 -0.13 11.25 5.54
C ASN A 18 -1.29 11.98 6.26
N TYR A 19 -2.54 11.51 6.12
CA TYR A 19 -3.67 12.02 6.92
C TYR A 19 -3.49 11.78 8.43
N ILE A 20 -2.90 10.66 8.83
CA ILE A 20 -2.75 10.29 10.26
C ILE A 20 -1.75 11.20 10.98
N VAL A 21 -0.73 11.66 10.27
CA VAL A 21 0.29 12.59 10.77
C VAL A 21 -0.03 14.04 10.42
N ASP A 22 -1.26 14.32 10.06
CA ASP A 22 -1.73 15.66 9.72
C ASP A 22 -0.91 16.34 8.62
N PHE A 23 -0.52 15.57 7.61
CA PHE A 23 0.36 15.95 6.49
C PHE A 23 1.79 16.32 6.93
N GLY A 24 2.24 15.75 8.05
CA GLY A 24 3.51 16.05 8.70
C GLY A 24 4.72 15.27 8.19
N PHE A 25 4.59 14.34 7.24
CA PHE A 25 5.78 13.74 6.63
C PHE A 25 6.57 14.81 5.89
N THR A 26 7.83 15.01 6.31
CA THR A 26 8.76 15.88 5.57
C THR A 26 9.19 15.22 4.26
N SER A 27 9.83 15.97 3.35
CA SER A 27 10.41 15.38 2.13
C SER A 27 11.50 14.35 2.46
N LYS A 28 12.25 14.56 3.54
CA LYS A 28 13.25 13.61 4.06
C LYS A 28 12.61 12.33 4.61
N ASP A 29 11.51 12.44 5.39
CA ASP A 29 10.79 11.25 5.88
C ASP A 29 10.23 10.45 4.69
N THR A 30 9.65 11.15 3.73
CA THR A 30 9.07 10.56 2.52
C THR A 30 10.13 9.82 1.71
N SER A 31 11.27 10.46 1.39
CA SER A 31 12.34 9.85 0.62
C SER A 31 12.97 8.65 1.34
N ASN A 32 13.18 8.75 2.66
CA ASN A 32 13.72 7.66 3.46
C ASN A 32 12.77 6.47 3.53
N LEU A 33 11.48 6.69 3.78
CA LEU A 33 10.49 5.61 3.82
C LEU A 33 10.30 4.98 2.43
N ALA A 34 10.30 5.78 1.36
CA ALA A 34 10.26 5.28 0.00
C ALA A 34 11.46 4.40 -0.34
N PHE A 35 12.67 4.78 0.09
CA PHE A 35 13.88 3.95 -0.05
C PHE A 35 13.74 2.61 0.67
N ILE A 36 13.21 2.62 1.89
CA ILE A 36 12.99 1.38 2.64
C ILE A 36 11.98 0.48 1.92
N LEU A 37 10.90 1.04 1.39
CA LEU A 37 9.90 0.31 0.61
C LEU A 37 10.49 -0.28 -0.67
N GLU A 38 11.35 0.49 -1.39
CA GLU A 38 12.09 -0.02 -2.55
C GLU A 38 13.00 -1.19 -2.15
N LYS A 39 13.75 -1.08 -1.05
CA LYS A 39 14.60 -2.18 -0.53
C LYS A 39 13.80 -3.40 -0.08
N ALA A 40 12.57 -3.21 0.34
CA ALA A 40 11.64 -4.30 0.60
C ALA A 40 11.10 -4.97 -0.69
N GLY A 41 11.34 -4.38 -1.88
CA GLY A 41 10.87 -4.90 -3.15
C GLY A 41 9.54 -4.30 -3.62
N ILE A 42 9.09 -3.19 -3.05
CA ILE A 42 7.93 -2.43 -3.52
C ILE A 42 8.35 -1.55 -4.71
N ASN A 43 7.69 -1.73 -5.85
CA ASN A 43 8.05 -1.05 -7.10
C ASN A 43 7.20 0.18 -7.42
N MET A 44 6.03 0.34 -6.77
CA MET A 44 5.10 1.43 -7.03
C MET A 44 4.75 2.14 -5.72
N ILE A 45 5.12 3.41 -5.59
CA ILE A 45 4.99 4.19 -4.36
C ILE A 45 4.30 5.52 -4.67
N GLU A 46 3.16 5.78 -4.01
CA GLU A 46 2.45 7.07 -4.12
C GLU A 46 2.85 7.98 -2.96
N ILE A 47 3.29 9.20 -3.28
CA ILE A 47 3.84 10.17 -2.33
C ILE A 47 3.05 11.47 -2.32
N GLY A 48 3.28 12.30 -1.31
CA GLY A 48 2.81 13.69 -1.25
C GLY A 48 1.66 13.93 -0.29
N HIS A 49 0.96 15.04 -0.49
CA HIS A 49 -0.21 15.40 0.31
C HIS A 49 -1.37 14.41 0.10
N GLY A 50 -2.11 14.07 1.16
CA GLY A 50 -3.23 13.12 1.10
C GLY A 50 -4.30 13.44 0.04
N LEU A 51 -4.52 14.72 -0.27
CA LEU A 51 -5.39 15.20 -1.35
C LEU A 51 -4.65 15.42 -2.68
N GLY A 52 -3.35 15.15 -2.73
CA GLY A 52 -2.53 15.25 -3.93
C GLY A 52 -2.00 16.63 -4.26
N LEU A 53 -1.56 16.78 -5.50
CA LEU A 53 -0.93 17.97 -6.06
C LEU A 53 -1.74 19.24 -5.81
N GLY A 54 -1.07 20.32 -5.41
CA GLY A 54 -1.65 21.62 -5.17
C GLY A 54 -2.39 21.75 -3.84
N ALA A 55 -2.67 20.67 -3.14
CA ALA A 55 -3.48 20.66 -1.92
C ALA A 55 -2.79 21.40 -0.76
N SER A 56 -1.47 21.33 -0.66
CA SER A 56 -0.71 22.06 0.36
C SER A 56 -0.91 23.58 0.27
N LYS A 57 -1.09 24.11 -0.95
CA LYS A 57 -1.30 25.55 -1.19
C LYS A 57 -2.76 25.98 -1.06
N LYS A 58 -3.71 25.09 -1.39
CA LYS A 58 -5.13 25.46 -1.52
C LYS A 58 -6.02 25.02 -0.37
N ILE A 59 -5.66 23.91 0.29
CA ILE A 59 -6.54 23.27 1.28
C ILE A 59 -5.92 23.31 2.68
N LYS A 60 -4.76 22.68 2.85
CA LYS A 60 -4.07 22.63 4.13
C LYS A 60 -2.56 22.44 3.89
N PRO A 61 -1.70 23.21 4.56
CA PRO A 61 -0.26 23.05 4.43
C PRO A 61 0.21 21.64 4.77
N ALA A 62 1.17 21.12 4.00
CA ALA A 62 1.95 19.93 4.31
C ALA A 62 3.36 20.34 4.78
N ALA A 63 4.09 19.39 5.37
CA ALA A 63 5.45 19.62 5.88
C ALA A 63 6.48 19.89 4.76
N ALA A 64 6.15 19.59 3.51
CA ALA A 64 6.99 19.89 2.36
C ALA A 64 6.15 20.33 1.14
N SER A 65 6.79 20.95 0.16
CA SER A 65 6.15 21.25 -1.12
C SER A 65 6.02 20.00 -2.00
N ASP A 66 5.09 20.03 -2.96
CA ASP A 66 4.95 18.92 -3.93
C ASP A 66 6.26 18.69 -4.70
N GLU A 67 6.94 19.80 -5.04
CA GLU A 67 8.22 19.79 -5.74
C GLU A 67 9.32 19.12 -4.90
N ASP A 68 9.40 19.40 -3.58
CA ASP A 68 10.39 18.80 -2.68
C ASP A 68 10.12 17.30 -2.50
N TYR A 69 8.84 16.90 -2.34
CA TYR A 69 8.47 15.49 -2.27
C TYR A 69 8.98 14.71 -3.48
N VAL A 70 8.71 15.20 -4.70
CA VAL A 70 9.13 14.52 -5.93
C VAL A 70 10.64 14.50 -6.05
N LYS A 71 11.30 15.66 -5.92
CA LYS A 71 12.75 15.81 -6.09
C LYS A 71 13.55 14.94 -5.14
N ASP A 72 13.25 15.03 -3.83
CA ASP A 72 14.03 14.32 -2.82
C ASP A 72 13.83 12.81 -2.92
N THR A 73 12.59 12.36 -3.20
CA THR A 73 12.31 10.95 -3.39
C THR A 73 12.96 10.41 -4.66
N LYS A 74 12.86 11.14 -5.78
CA LYS A 74 13.46 10.70 -7.06
C LYS A 74 14.98 10.60 -6.98
N ASN A 75 15.63 11.50 -6.25
CA ASN A 75 17.09 11.47 -6.03
C ASN A 75 17.53 10.28 -5.15
N THR A 76 16.63 9.72 -4.37
CA THR A 76 16.93 8.63 -3.41
C THR A 76 16.68 7.24 -4.00
N LEU A 77 15.65 7.09 -4.85
CA LEU A 77 15.26 5.81 -5.43
C LEU A 77 16.07 5.48 -6.69
N THR A 78 16.21 4.19 -6.96
CA THR A 78 16.94 3.67 -8.13
C THR A 78 16.05 2.93 -9.12
N THR A 79 15.06 2.22 -8.64
CA THR A 79 14.22 1.30 -9.44
C THR A 79 12.73 1.53 -9.27
N ALA A 80 12.28 1.87 -8.06
CA ALA A 80 10.86 2.07 -7.80
C ALA A 80 10.33 3.31 -8.50
N LYS A 81 9.11 3.21 -9.00
CA LYS A 81 8.36 4.31 -9.60
C LYS A 81 7.64 5.09 -8.53
N ILE A 82 7.70 6.42 -8.64
CA ILE A 82 6.95 7.32 -7.77
C ILE A 82 5.80 7.97 -8.51
N GLY A 83 4.69 8.13 -7.82
CA GLY A 83 3.52 8.83 -8.34
C GLY A 83 2.89 9.76 -7.33
N MET A 84 2.02 10.61 -7.82
CA MET A 84 1.22 11.52 -6.98
C MET A 84 -0.26 11.43 -7.37
N PHE A 85 -1.10 11.74 -6.41
CA PHE A 85 -2.52 11.91 -6.61
C PHE A 85 -2.80 13.33 -7.11
N ALA A 86 -3.82 13.52 -7.94
CA ALA A 86 -4.25 14.85 -8.39
C ALA A 86 -5.78 14.86 -8.56
N ILE A 87 -6.44 15.85 -7.94
CA ILE A 87 -7.88 16.06 -8.06
C ILE A 87 -8.10 17.32 -8.87
N PRO A 88 -8.81 17.29 -10.03
CA PRO A 88 -9.25 18.49 -10.71
C PRO A 88 -9.94 19.47 -9.74
N ASN A 89 -9.71 20.76 -9.90
CA ASN A 89 -10.08 21.86 -8.98
C ASN A 89 -9.16 22.04 -7.75
N ILE A 90 -8.42 21.03 -7.34
CA ILE A 90 -7.31 21.18 -6.38
C ILE A 90 -6.01 21.33 -7.15
N ALA A 91 -5.63 20.33 -7.94
CA ALA A 91 -4.50 20.40 -8.84
C ALA A 91 -4.83 21.27 -10.08
N SER A 92 -3.82 21.94 -10.61
CA SER A 92 -3.85 22.57 -11.92
C SER A 92 -3.06 21.74 -12.94
N LEU A 93 -3.28 22.00 -14.23
CA LEU A 93 -2.48 21.37 -15.28
C LEU A 93 -0.98 21.76 -15.18
N GLU A 94 -0.69 22.94 -14.61
CA GLU A 94 0.68 23.38 -14.37
C GLU A 94 1.37 22.60 -13.24
N ASP A 95 0.64 22.22 -12.19
CA ASP A 95 1.19 21.37 -11.12
C ASP A 95 1.61 20.00 -11.67
N ILE A 96 0.82 19.44 -12.61
CA ILE A 96 1.18 18.17 -13.29
C ILE A 96 2.45 18.33 -14.14
N LYS A 97 2.60 19.43 -14.88
CA LYS A 97 3.81 19.68 -15.68
C LYS A 97 5.05 19.75 -14.80
N LYS A 98 4.99 20.53 -13.71
CA LYS A 98 6.10 20.67 -12.77
C LYS A 98 6.49 19.32 -12.15
N ALA A 99 5.51 18.49 -11.74
CA ALA A 99 5.80 17.18 -11.20
C ALA A 99 6.44 16.25 -12.26
N ALA A 100 5.97 16.28 -13.49
CA ALA A 100 6.54 15.52 -14.61
C ALA A 100 7.98 15.97 -14.92
N ASP A 101 8.25 17.29 -14.96
CA ASP A 101 9.58 17.84 -15.21
C ASP A 101 10.60 17.44 -14.12
N LEU A 102 10.13 17.18 -12.90
CA LEU A 102 10.94 16.68 -11.79
C LEU A 102 11.12 15.15 -11.78
N GLY A 103 10.54 14.45 -12.77
CA GLY A 103 10.73 13.03 -12.96
C GLY A 103 9.67 12.14 -12.31
N LEU A 104 8.45 12.65 -12.07
CA LEU A 104 7.33 11.82 -11.65
C LEU A 104 7.09 10.71 -12.69
N ASP A 105 6.86 9.46 -12.25
CA ASP A 105 6.68 8.32 -13.16
C ASP A 105 5.20 8.07 -13.50
N PHE A 106 4.31 8.24 -12.54
CA PHE A 106 2.88 8.03 -12.74
C PHE A 106 2.02 9.07 -12.02
N ILE A 107 0.79 9.22 -12.48
CA ILE A 107 -0.19 10.09 -11.84
C ILE A 107 -1.52 9.34 -11.69
N ARG A 108 -2.17 9.56 -10.55
CA ARG A 108 -3.52 9.06 -10.28
C ARG A 108 -4.49 10.24 -10.21
N LEU A 109 -5.36 10.30 -11.20
CA LEU A 109 -6.34 11.38 -11.34
C LEU A 109 -7.62 11.01 -10.60
N GLY A 110 -7.84 11.64 -9.45
CA GLY A 110 -9.02 11.44 -8.61
C GLY A 110 -10.18 12.34 -9.01
N VAL A 111 -11.37 11.78 -9.12
CA VAL A 111 -12.60 12.55 -9.37
C VAL A 111 -13.78 11.85 -8.69
N ASP A 112 -14.74 12.65 -8.17
CA ASP A 112 -16.06 12.10 -7.87
C ASP A 112 -16.68 11.60 -9.16
N ILE A 113 -17.19 10.38 -9.16
CA ILE A 113 -17.51 9.65 -10.39
C ILE A 113 -18.42 10.40 -11.35
N GLU A 114 -19.38 11.18 -10.86
CA GLU A 114 -20.28 11.97 -11.67
C GLU A 114 -19.60 13.14 -12.41
N ASN A 115 -18.39 13.51 -11.99
CA ASN A 115 -17.60 14.61 -12.55
C ASN A 115 -16.52 14.13 -13.55
N THR A 116 -16.66 12.94 -14.11
CA THR A 116 -15.69 12.29 -15.00
C THR A 116 -15.21 13.20 -16.16
N MET A 117 -16.06 14.09 -16.66
CA MET A 117 -15.71 15.01 -17.75
C MET A 117 -14.55 15.95 -17.40
N LEU A 118 -14.33 16.26 -16.11
CA LEU A 118 -13.21 17.11 -15.67
C LEU A 118 -11.84 16.45 -15.91
N LEU A 119 -11.80 15.13 -16.07
CA LEU A 119 -10.56 14.39 -16.28
C LEU A 119 -9.97 14.55 -17.68
N LYS A 120 -10.77 14.97 -18.67
CA LYS A 120 -10.39 14.93 -20.08
C LYS A 120 -9.04 15.60 -20.37
N ASP A 121 -8.88 16.84 -19.94
CA ASP A 121 -7.66 17.60 -20.22
C ASP A 121 -6.49 17.16 -19.33
N PHE A 122 -6.78 16.71 -18.10
CA PHE A 122 -5.79 16.15 -17.18
C PHE A 122 -5.20 14.85 -17.74
N ILE A 123 -6.03 13.92 -18.22
CA ILE A 123 -5.59 12.66 -18.83
C ILE A 123 -4.76 12.94 -20.07
N LYS A 124 -5.26 13.81 -20.99
CA LYS A 124 -4.55 14.16 -22.23
C LYS A 124 -3.19 14.77 -21.95
N LEU A 125 -3.11 15.70 -21.00
CA LEU A 125 -1.83 16.32 -20.63
C LEU A 125 -0.88 15.30 -20.03
N SER A 126 -1.33 14.52 -19.05
CA SER A 126 -0.49 13.51 -18.39
C SER A 126 0.09 12.50 -19.39
N ARG A 127 -0.73 12.05 -20.35
CA ARG A 127 -0.30 11.18 -21.45
C ARG A 127 0.73 11.85 -22.36
N LYS A 128 0.53 13.13 -22.68
CA LYS A 128 1.49 13.93 -23.49
C LYS A 128 2.83 14.09 -22.77
N LEU A 129 2.82 14.15 -21.46
CA LEU A 129 4.03 14.23 -20.61
C LEU A 129 4.67 12.85 -20.33
N ASN A 130 4.18 11.79 -20.97
CA ASN A 130 4.64 10.39 -20.79
C ASN A 130 4.43 9.84 -19.38
N LEU A 131 3.57 10.45 -18.56
CA LEU A 131 3.19 9.88 -17.27
C LEU A 131 2.30 8.64 -17.48
N ILE A 132 2.56 7.59 -16.69
CA ILE A 132 1.59 6.50 -16.56
C ILE A 132 0.36 7.09 -15.86
N THR A 133 -0.81 7.02 -16.51
CA THR A 133 -1.99 7.77 -16.09
C THR A 133 -3.13 6.85 -15.68
N TYR A 134 -3.53 6.93 -14.43
CA TYR A 134 -4.60 6.14 -13.84
C TYR A 134 -5.77 7.02 -13.42
N THR A 135 -6.99 6.51 -13.53
CA THR A 135 -8.21 7.18 -13.05
C THR A 135 -8.71 6.54 -11.78
N ASN A 136 -8.86 7.35 -10.73
CA ASN A 136 -9.43 6.96 -9.44
C ASN A 136 -10.84 7.53 -9.30
N PHE A 137 -11.84 6.69 -9.43
CA PHE A 137 -13.22 7.11 -9.22
C PHE A 137 -13.55 7.11 -7.73
N MET A 138 -13.31 8.27 -7.09
CA MET A 138 -13.71 8.47 -5.69
C MET A 138 -15.21 8.26 -5.53
N LYS A 139 -15.62 7.72 -4.38
CA LYS A 139 -17.03 7.42 -4.07
C LYS A 139 -17.68 6.52 -5.12
N SER A 140 -16.98 5.49 -5.59
CA SER A 140 -17.53 4.55 -6.60
C SER A 140 -18.93 4.05 -6.26
N SER A 141 -19.21 3.81 -4.97
CA SER A 141 -20.50 3.33 -4.47
C SER A 141 -21.65 4.36 -4.53
N SER A 142 -21.41 5.61 -4.93
CA SER A 142 -22.47 6.60 -5.11
C SER A 142 -23.37 6.34 -6.33
N VAL A 143 -22.91 5.49 -7.25
CA VAL A 143 -23.69 5.03 -8.42
C VAL A 143 -23.71 3.50 -8.45
N ASN A 144 -24.64 2.89 -9.17
CA ASN A 144 -24.62 1.44 -9.34
C ASN A 144 -23.46 1.00 -10.26
N SER A 145 -23.14 -0.30 -10.24
CA SER A 145 -22.00 -0.88 -10.96
C SER A 145 -22.06 -0.73 -12.49
N ILE A 146 -23.28 -0.74 -13.08
CA ILE A 146 -23.46 -0.53 -14.52
C ILE A 146 -23.09 0.89 -14.90
N LYS A 147 -23.60 1.88 -14.15
CA LYS A 147 -23.29 3.29 -14.38
C LYS A 147 -21.81 3.62 -14.09
N PHE A 148 -21.23 2.97 -13.07
CA PHE A 148 -19.80 3.02 -12.82
C PHE A 148 -18.99 2.60 -14.06
N ALA A 149 -19.36 1.46 -14.67
CA ALA A 149 -18.68 0.95 -15.85
C ALA A 149 -18.84 1.88 -17.09
N GLU A 150 -19.96 2.59 -17.22
CA GLU A 150 -20.15 3.61 -18.25
C GLU A 150 -19.19 4.81 -18.07
N TYR A 151 -19.05 5.34 -16.87
CA TYR A 151 -18.07 6.39 -16.56
C TYR A 151 -16.62 5.92 -16.74
N ALA A 152 -16.34 4.67 -16.38
CA ALA A 152 -15.03 4.06 -16.60
C ALA A 152 -14.67 4.00 -18.09
N LYS A 153 -15.64 3.68 -18.95
CA LYS A 153 -15.46 3.71 -20.40
C LYS A 153 -15.15 5.12 -20.93
N ILE A 154 -15.78 6.15 -20.41
CA ILE A 154 -15.48 7.54 -20.77
C ILE A 154 -14.02 7.89 -20.43
N ALA A 155 -13.53 7.49 -19.24
CA ALA A 155 -12.15 7.75 -18.85
C ALA A 155 -11.14 6.95 -19.70
N GLU A 156 -11.46 5.70 -20.06
CA GLU A 156 -10.69 4.93 -21.03
C GLU A 156 -10.60 5.65 -22.38
N ASP A 157 -11.72 6.14 -22.90
CA ASP A 157 -11.78 6.87 -24.17
C ASP A 157 -11.00 8.20 -24.14
N PHE A 158 -10.81 8.81 -22.97
CA PHE A 158 -9.92 9.96 -22.79
C PHE A 158 -8.43 9.57 -22.80
N GLY A 159 -8.10 8.28 -22.65
CA GLY A 159 -6.74 7.75 -22.66
C GLY A 159 -6.19 7.29 -21.30
N SER A 160 -7.04 7.10 -20.29
CA SER A 160 -6.64 6.45 -19.04
C SER A 160 -6.08 5.05 -19.31
N GLN A 161 -5.06 4.65 -18.57
CA GLN A 161 -4.42 3.34 -18.75
C GLN A 161 -4.87 2.30 -17.73
N MET A 162 -5.57 2.73 -16.69
CA MET A 162 -6.18 1.87 -15.68
C MET A 162 -7.29 2.61 -14.97
N ILE A 163 -8.32 1.89 -14.55
CA ILE A 163 -9.43 2.40 -13.75
C ILE A 163 -9.35 1.81 -12.34
N TYR A 164 -9.45 2.67 -11.34
CA TYR A 164 -9.57 2.23 -9.94
C TYR A 164 -11.02 2.27 -9.48
N ILE A 165 -11.47 1.15 -8.89
CA ILE A 165 -12.65 1.11 -8.05
C ILE A 165 -12.20 1.59 -6.66
N VAL A 166 -12.81 2.68 -6.17
CA VAL A 166 -12.43 3.30 -4.90
C VAL A 166 -13.58 3.21 -3.90
N ASP A 167 -13.43 2.39 -2.88
CA ASP A 167 -14.34 2.34 -1.74
C ASP A 167 -14.01 3.45 -0.74
N SER A 168 -14.35 4.69 -1.11
CA SER A 168 -14.06 5.87 -0.28
C SER A 168 -14.77 5.88 1.06
N ALA A 169 -15.91 5.21 1.16
CA ALA A 169 -16.68 5.08 2.39
C ALA A 169 -16.21 3.90 3.26
N GLY A 170 -15.39 2.99 2.69
CA GLY A 170 -14.99 1.76 3.35
C GLY A 170 -16.18 0.89 3.74
N SER A 171 -17.20 0.83 2.87
CA SER A 171 -18.51 0.21 3.15
C SER A 171 -18.90 -0.91 2.18
N MET A 172 -18.10 -1.17 1.14
CA MET A 172 -18.34 -2.24 0.19
C MET A 172 -18.16 -3.60 0.84
N LEU A 173 -19.16 -4.45 0.73
CA LEU A 173 -19.02 -5.87 1.01
C LEU A 173 -18.37 -6.58 -0.19
N PRO A 174 -17.74 -7.76 0.00
CA PRO A 174 -17.13 -8.52 -1.09
C PRO A 174 -18.08 -8.80 -2.27
N ARG A 175 -19.35 -9.04 -1.99
CA ARG A 175 -20.37 -9.24 -3.04
C ARG A 175 -20.61 -7.99 -3.89
N ASP A 176 -20.55 -6.81 -3.27
CA ASP A 176 -20.77 -5.53 -3.95
C ASP A 176 -19.57 -5.25 -4.88
N LEU A 177 -18.35 -5.36 -4.36
CA LEU A 177 -17.13 -5.22 -5.16
C LEU A 177 -17.11 -6.19 -6.35
N LYS A 178 -17.50 -7.46 -6.13
CA LYS A 178 -17.55 -8.48 -7.20
C LYS A 178 -18.48 -8.04 -8.35
N GLN A 179 -19.61 -7.41 -8.04
CA GLN A 179 -20.53 -6.90 -9.06
C GLN A 179 -19.92 -5.72 -9.84
N TYR A 180 -19.24 -4.78 -9.14
CA TYR A 180 -18.52 -3.68 -9.81
C TYR A 180 -17.43 -4.19 -10.75
N ILE A 181 -16.64 -5.17 -10.32
CA ILE A 181 -15.60 -5.78 -11.16
C ILE A 181 -16.22 -6.47 -12.38
N TYR A 182 -17.30 -7.22 -12.18
CA TYR A 182 -17.98 -7.92 -13.29
C TYR A 182 -18.44 -6.93 -14.37
N ASP A 183 -19.22 -5.90 -13.99
CA ASP A 183 -19.77 -4.94 -14.95
C ASP A 183 -18.64 -4.10 -15.61
N LEU A 184 -17.62 -3.72 -14.84
CA LEU A 184 -16.46 -3.01 -15.36
C LEU A 184 -15.75 -3.80 -16.46
N LYS A 185 -15.44 -5.08 -16.21
CA LYS A 185 -14.75 -5.96 -17.17
C LYS A 185 -15.57 -6.24 -18.45
N THR A 186 -16.88 -6.06 -18.43
CA THR A 186 -17.69 -6.15 -19.65
C THR A 186 -17.61 -4.89 -20.51
N LYS A 187 -17.15 -3.76 -19.96
CA LYS A 187 -17.26 -2.46 -20.60
C LYS A 187 -15.92 -1.86 -21.04
N ILE A 188 -14.84 -2.13 -20.31
CA ILE A 188 -13.49 -1.59 -20.60
C ILE A 188 -12.53 -2.68 -21.04
N ASN A 189 -11.49 -2.28 -21.79
CA ASN A 189 -10.41 -3.17 -22.24
C ASN A 189 -9.09 -2.95 -21.49
N ILE A 190 -9.00 -1.88 -20.68
CA ILE A 190 -7.82 -1.59 -19.86
C ILE A 190 -7.94 -2.28 -18.50
N PRO A 191 -6.81 -2.50 -17.80
CA PRO A 191 -6.83 -3.12 -16.47
C PRO A 191 -7.55 -2.25 -15.43
N PHE A 192 -7.86 -2.88 -14.29
CA PHE A 192 -8.40 -2.18 -13.13
C PHE A 192 -7.52 -2.38 -11.90
N GLY A 193 -7.65 -1.46 -10.95
CA GLY A 193 -7.11 -1.52 -9.60
C GLY A 193 -8.20 -1.34 -8.55
N PHE A 194 -7.86 -1.59 -7.30
CA PHE A 194 -8.75 -1.39 -6.16
C PHE A 194 -8.07 -0.59 -5.06
N HIS A 195 -8.81 0.38 -4.51
CA HIS A 195 -8.46 1.12 -3.30
C HIS A 195 -9.63 1.05 -2.32
N GLY A 196 -9.41 0.57 -1.12
CA GLY A 196 -10.46 0.42 -0.12
C GLY A 196 -10.09 0.95 1.24
N HIS A 197 -10.97 1.81 1.82
CA HIS A 197 -10.90 2.16 3.23
C HIS A 197 -11.50 1.05 4.13
N ASP A 198 -11.04 0.97 5.37
CA ASP A 198 -11.32 -0.12 6.30
C ASP A 198 -12.39 0.21 7.36
N ASN A 199 -13.30 1.13 7.07
CA ASN A 199 -14.26 1.64 8.05
C ASN A 199 -15.20 0.55 8.63
N ILE A 200 -15.46 -0.51 7.88
CA ILE A 200 -16.21 -1.69 8.35
C ILE A 200 -15.36 -2.97 8.38
N GLY A 201 -14.02 -2.88 8.30
CA GLY A 201 -13.12 -4.02 8.41
C GLY A 201 -13.02 -4.89 7.16
N MET A 202 -13.38 -4.38 5.96
CA MET A 202 -13.42 -5.16 4.72
C MET A 202 -12.27 -4.85 3.75
N ALA A 203 -11.41 -3.88 4.02
CA ALA A 203 -10.38 -3.45 3.07
C ALA A 203 -9.44 -4.59 2.65
N ASN A 204 -8.91 -5.37 3.59
CA ASN A 204 -8.06 -6.51 3.28
C ASN A 204 -8.81 -7.58 2.47
N ALA A 205 -10.03 -7.93 2.88
CA ALA A 205 -10.84 -8.95 2.20
C ALA A 205 -11.17 -8.52 0.75
N ASN A 206 -11.56 -7.26 0.56
CA ASN A 206 -11.86 -6.72 -0.76
C ASN A 206 -10.60 -6.61 -1.64
N SER A 207 -9.44 -6.29 -1.07
CA SER A 207 -8.16 -6.27 -1.80
C SER A 207 -7.77 -7.67 -2.30
N ILE A 208 -7.96 -8.71 -1.49
CA ILE A 208 -7.75 -10.10 -1.91
C ILE A 208 -8.77 -10.48 -3.00
N LEU A 209 -10.05 -10.12 -2.84
CA LEU A 209 -11.06 -10.37 -3.86
C LEU A 209 -10.72 -9.68 -5.19
N ALA A 210 -10.24 -8.44 -5.17
CA ALA A 210 -9.81 -7.72 -6.37
C ALA A 210 -8.64 -8.45 -7.05
N PHE A 211 -7.63 -8.88 -6.29
CA PHE A 211 -6.52 -9.70 -6.79
C PHE A 211 -7.02 -11.00 -7.43
N GLU A 212 -7.93 -11.72 -6.78
CA GLU A 212 -8.54 -12.96 -7.28
C GLU A 212 -9.33 -12.77 -8.58
N ASN A 213 -9.79 -11.56 -8.84
CA ASN A 213 -10.53 -11.17 -10.04
C ASN A 213 -9.69 -10.40 -11.07
N GLU A 214 -8.35 -10.60 -11.06
CA GLU A 214 -7.40 -10.09 -12.05
C GLU A 214 -7.15 -8.56 -11.97
N ALA A 215 -7.34 -7.94 -10.80
CA ALA A 215 -6.82 -6.58 -10.60
C ALA A 215 -5.34 -6.52 -10.97
N LEU A 216 -4.91 -5.42 -11.59
CA LEU A 216 -3.50 -5.17 -11.84
C LEU A 216 -2.82 -4.66 -10.58
N HIS A 217 -3.49 -3.77 -9.85
CA HIS A 217 -2.99 -3.24 -8.59
C HIS A 217 -4.03 -3.34 -7.47
N VAL A 218 -3.55 -3.46 -6.23
CA VAL A 218 -4.30 -3.08 -5.04
C VAL A 218 -3.50 -2.07 -4.24
N ASP A 219 -4.20 -1.09 -3.69
CA ASP A 219 -3.58 -0.08 -2.84
C ASP A 219 -3.48 -0.59 -1.41
N THR A 220 -2.33 -0.35 -0.80
CA THR A 220 -2.10 -0.72 0.60
C THR A 220 -1.33 0.39 1.32
N THR A 221 -1.34 0.34 2.65
CA THR A 221 -0.50 1.18 3.50
C THR A 221 0.12 0.35 4.62
N ILE A 222 1.30 0.73 5.06
CA ILE A 222 1.94 0.11 6.24
C ILE A 222 1.01 0.30 7.46
N LEU A 223 0.76 -0.77 8.22
CA LEU A 223 -0.18 -0.84 9.35
C LEU A 223 -1.63 -0.51 8.96
N GLY A 224 -1.96 -0.46 7.69
CA GLY A 224 -3.25 -0.01 7.22
C GLY A 224 -3.56 1.44 7.56
N ILE A 225 -2.56 2.29 7.82
CA ILE A 225 -2.81 3.69 8.17
C ILE A 225 -3.44 4.47 7.03
N GLY A 226 -4.28 5.44 7.36
CA GLY A 226 -4.95 6.27 6.35
C GLY A 226 -6.15 6.99 6.90
N ARG A 227 -6.92 7.57 6.02
CA ARG A 227 -8.13 8.30 6.38
C ARG A 227 -9.18 7.38 7.03
N GLY A 228 -9.92 7.89 8.03
CA GLY A 228 -10.94 7.11 8.75
C GLY A 228 -10.32 5.97 9.56
N SER A 229 -10.80 4.74 9.37
CA SER A 229 -10.23 3.54 10.02
C SER A 229 -9.01 2.98 9.27
N GLY A 230 -8.53 3.68 8.24
CA GLY A 230 -7.37 3.30 7.45
C GLY A 230 -7.69 2.58 6.15
N ASN A 231 -6.76 1.76 5.68
CA ASN A 231 -6.74 1.08 4.39
C ASN A 231 -6.43 -0.42 4.55
N ALA A 232 -6.30 -1.14 3.45
CA ALA A 232 -5.70 -2.46 3.46
C ALA A 232 -4.23 -2.38 3.91
N SER A 233 -3.81 -3.31 4.78
CA SER A 233 -2.46 -3.34 5.35
C SER A 233 -1.48 -3.98 4.38
N THR A 234 -0.37 -3.29 4.07
CA THR A 234 0.68 -3.79 3.15
C THR A 234 1.24 -5.12 3.62
N GLU A 235 1.62 -5.20 4.88
CA GLU A 235 2.18 -6.42 5.48
C GLU A 235 1.20 -7.59 5.43
N THR A 236 -0.08 -7.35 5.71
CA THR A 236 -1.12 -8.38 5.70
C THR A 236 -1.36 -8.89 4.26
N ILE A 237 -1.55 -7.99 3.30
CA ILE A 237 -1.79 -8.36 1.90
C ILE A 237 -0.60 -9.09 1.32
N VAL A 238 0.63 -8.58 1.50
CA VAL A 238 1.84 -9.22 0.99
C VAL A 238 2.00 -10.63 1.58
N SER A 239 1.84 -10.78 2.90
CA SER A 239 1.98 -12.08 3.56
C SER A 239 0.94 -13.09 3.10
N ILE A 240 -0.34 -12.68 2.98
CA ILE A 240 -1.40 -13.54 2.45
C ILE A 240 -1.08 -13.99 1.02
N LEU A 241 -0.68 -13.04 0.14
CA LEU A 241 -0.39 -13.36 -1.25
C LEU A 241 0.84 -14.26 -1.40
N GLN A 242 1.83 -14.13 -0.53
CA GLN A 242 2.98 -15.02 -0.49
C GLN A 242 2.60 -16.43 0.00
N ASP A 243 1.95 -16.51 1.15
CA ASP A 243 1.73 -17.79 1.83
C ASP A 243 0.60 -18.61 1.20
N LYS A 244 -0.48 -17.97 0.74
CA LYS A 244 -1.65 -18.67 0.19
C LYS A 244 -1.67 -18.76 -1.33
N TYR A 245 -1.03 -17.82 -2.03
CA TYR A 245 -1.08 -17.76 -3.51
C TYR A 245 0.28 -17.91 -4.19
N GLY A 246 1.38 -17.90 -3.43
CA GLY A 246 2.74 -18.00 -3.97
C GLY A 246 3.15 -16.81 -4.85
N LYS A 247 2.54 -15.63 -4.62
CA LYS A 247 2.76 -14.39 -5.37
C LYS A 247 3.62 -13.40 -4.57
N LEU A 248 4.13 -12.36 -5.23
CA LEU A 248 4.93 -11.30 -4.62
C LEU A 248 6.16 -11.79 -3.84
N ARG A 249 6.75 -12.91 -4.25
CA ARG A 249 7.91 -13.53 -3.55
C ARG A 249 9.17 -12.67 -3.56
N SER A 250 9.24 -11.67 -4.45
CA SER A 250 10.31 -10.67 -4.48
C SER A 250 10.21 -9.64 -3.35
N ILE A 251 9.04 -9.52 -2.70
CA ILE A 251 8.84 -8.58 -1.60
C ILE A 251 9.27 -9.24 -0.30
N ASN A 252 10.13 -8.58 0.47
CA ASN A 252 10.53 -9.05 1.80
C ASN A 252 9.50 -8.65 2.85
N SER A 253 8.54 -9.54 3.11
CA SER A 253 7.45 -9.29 4.08
C SER A 253 7.97 -9.10 5.52
N ASN A 254 9.05 -9.79 5.92
CA ASN A 254 9.64 -9.61 7.25
C ASN A 254 10.25 -8.22 7.40
N TYR A 255 10.86 -7.69 6.33
CA TYR A 255 11.42 -6.35 6.32
C TYR A 255 10.31 -5.29 6.44
N ILE A 256 9.18 -5.48 5.74
CA ILE A 256 7.99 -4.61 5.85
C ILE A 256 7.43 -4.62 7.27
N LEU A 257 7.26 -5.80 7.89
CA LEU A 257 6.81 -5.93 9.27
C LEU A 257 7.73 -5.18 10.25
N HIS A 258 9.06 -5.30 10.05
CA HIS A 258 10.04 -4.61 10.88
C HIS A 258 9.96 -3.09 10.73
N ILE A 259 9.76 -2.59 9.50
CA ILE A 259 9.54 -1.16 9.24
C ILE A 259 8.29 -0.67 9.97
N ALA A 260 7.17 -1.38 9.80
CA ALA A 260 5.91 -1.05 10.45
C ALA A 260 6.10 -0.91 11.95
N GLN A 261 6.75 -1.90 12.58
CA GLN A 261 6.98 -1.90 14.02
C GLN A 261 7.89 -0.75 14.48
N LYS A 262 9.03 -0.57 13.86
CA LYS A 262 10.05 0.37 14.39
C LYS A 262 9.86 1.82 13.97
N LYS A 263 9.26 2.07 12.84
CA LYS A 263 9.20 3.43 12.28
C LYS A 263 7.83 4.07 12.41
N ILE A 264 6.81 3.44 11.87
CA ILE A 264 5.48 4.06 11.80
C ILE A 264 4.80 4.01 13.16
N GLU A 265 4.90 2.90 13.90
CA GLU A 265 4.38 2.82 15.27
C GLU A 265 5.04 3.87 16.18
N LYS A 266 6.37 4.07 16.07
CA LYS A 266 7.09 5.11 16.82
C LYS A 266 6.63 6.52 16.43
N LEU A 267 6.48 6.80 15.14
CA LEU A 267 5.98 8.08 14.62
C LEU A 267 4.56 8.39 15.11
N LEU A 268 3.71 7.38 15.18
CA LEU A 268 2.31 7.53 15.55
C LEU A 268 2.05 7.41 17.06
N GLY A 269 3.08 7.05 17.86
CA GLY A 269 2.90 6.75 19.29
C GLY A 269 2.00 5.53 19.55
N LEU A 270 1.82 4.64 18.56
CA LEU A 270 1.00 3.45 18.67
C LEU A 270 1.71 2.37 19.50
N GLN A 271 0.96 1.65 20.33
CA GLN A 271 1.48 0.47 21.02
C GLN A 271 1.43 -0.75 20.09
N THR A 272 2.50 -1.53 20.08
CA THR A 272 2.87 -2.61 19.13
C THR A 272 1.96 -3.83 19.03
N SER A 273 0.77 -3.84 19.65
CA SER A 273 -0.03 -5.06 19.76
C SER A 273 -0.68 -5.54 18.45
N LYS A 274 -1.01 -4.65 17.53
CA LYS A 274 -1.74 -5.00 16.30
C LYS A 274 -0.87 -5.82 15.36
N THR A 275 0.30 -5.33 15.02
CA THR A 275 1.24 -5.99 14.08
C THR A 275 1.66 -7.37 14.58
N LEU A 276 1.93 -7.49 15.88
CA LEU A 276 2.28 -8.80 16.45
C LEU A 276 1.10 -9.78 16.42
N SER A 277 -0.12 -9.32 16.74
CA SER A 277 -1.33 -10.14 16.62
C SER A 277 -1.59 -10.61 15.19
N GLU A 278 -1.34 -9.76 14.20
CA GLU A 278 -1.42 -10.11 12.78
C GLU A 278 -0.41 -11.21 12.42
N ALA A 279 0.84 -11.12 12.89
CA ALA A 279 1.86 -12.15 12.67
C ALA A 279 1.43 -13.51 13.24
N PHE A 280 0.81 -13.53 14.43
CA PHE A 280 0.24 -14.74 15.02
C PHE A 280 -0.89 -15.32 14.15
N GLY A 281 -1.80 -14.46 13.66
CA GLY A 281 -2.89 -14.87 12.78
C GLY A 281 -2.39 -15.43 11.44
N LEU A 282 -1.42 -14.78 10.81
CA LEU A 282 -0.79 -15.24 9.56
C LEU A 282 -0.09 -16.61 9.73
N ALA A 283 0.58 -16.80 10.86
CA ALA A 283 1.24 -18.07 11.20
C ALA A 283 0.25 -19.14 11.69
N SER A 284 -1.04 -18.82 11.85
CA SER A 284 -2.06 -19.70 12.45
C SER A 284 -1.69 -20.17 13.88
N VAL A 285 -0.97 -19.35 14.63
CA VAL A 285 -0.59 -19.60 16.03
C VAL A 285 -1.54 -18.83 16.94
N HIS A 286 -2.14 -19.52 17.93
CA HIS A 286 -3.11 -18.87 18.82
C HIS A 286 -2.42 -17.85 19.73
N THR A 287 -2.99 -16.66 19.84
CA THR A 287 -2.43 -15.53 20.61
C THR A 287 -2.33 -15.79 22.12
N MET A 288 -2.95 -16.85 22.65
CA MET A 288 -2.74 -17.28 24.03
C MET A 288 -1.27 -17.59 24.35
N TYR A 289 -0.47 -17.96 23.34
CA TYR A 289 0.96 -18.23 23.49
C TYR A 289 1.84 -16.98 23.36
N MET A 290 1.28 -15.82 23.08
CA MET A 290 2.00 -14.58 22.75
C MET A 290 3.04 -14.21 23.83
N SER A 291 2.64 -14.13 25.09
CA SER A 291 3.56 -13.76 26.18
C SER A 291 4.71 -14.74 26.32
N LYS A 292 4.42 -16.04 26.17
CA LYS A 292 5.43 -17.11 26.26
C LYS A 292 6.44 -17.01 25.12
N ILE A 293 5.97 -16.80 23.89
CA ILE A 293 6.80 -16.67 22.70
C ILE A 293 7.64 -15.38 22.75
N ILE A 294 7.07 -14.25 23.20
CA ILE A 294 7.80 -12.99 23.38
C ILE A 294 8.95 -13.17 24.38
N ASN A 295 8.70 -13.82 25.54
CA ASN A 295 9.73 -14.04 26.54
C ASN A 295 10.83 -14.94 25.98
N PHE A 296 10.48 -16.05 25.34
CA PHE A 296 11.45 -16.93 24.68
C PHE A 296 12.28 -16.18 23.61
N SER A 297 11.65 -15.33 22.81
CA SER A 297 12.31 -14.51 21.80
C SER A 297 13.36 -13.58 22.44
N LYS A 298 13.00 -12.90 23.55
CA LYS A 298 13.93 -12.00 24.28
C LYS A 298 15.11 -12.77 24.89
N ASP A 299 14.84 -13.89 25.55
CA ASP A 299 15.85 -14.70 26.24
C ASP A 299 16.88 -15.26 25.25
N ASN A 300 16.44 -15.63 24.06
CA ASN A 300 17.28 -16.22 23.01
C ASN A 300 17.75 -15.20 21.94
N LYS A 301 17.45 -13.91 22.12
CA LYS A 301 17.82 -12.81 21.19
C LYS A 301 17.44 -13.12 19.74
N VAL A 302 16.24 -13.62 19.50
CA VAL A 302 15.71 -13.97 18.19
C VAL A 302 14.53 -13.06 17.85
N ASP A 303 14.36 -12.75 16.56
CA ASP A 303 13.24 -11.97 16.07
C ASP A 303 11.92 -12.71 16.32
N VAL A 304 10.97 -12.04 17.00
CA VAL A 304 9.70 -12.66 17.41
C VAL A 304 8.81 -13.02 16.20
N PHE A 305 8.87 -12.26 15.12
CA PHE A 305 8.08 -12.53 13.90
C PHE A 305 8.59 -13.78 13.18
N LYS A 306 9.93 -13.90 13.04
CA LYS A 306 10.57 -15.11 12.50
C LYS A 306 10.23 -16.32 13.36
N LEU A 307 10.29 -16.18 14.68
CA LEU A 307 9.99 -17.27 15.61
C LEU A 307 8.54 -17.73 15.52
N VAL A 308 7.57 -16.79 15.49
CA VAL A 308 6.14 -17.10 15.36
C VAL A 308 5.88 -17.84 14.04
N LYS A 309 6.44 -17.38 12.93
CA LYS A 309 6.31 -18.03 11.62
C LYS A 309 6.88 -19.45 11.63
N ALA A 310 8.05 -19.64 12.22
CA ALA A 310 8.68 -20.96 12.34
C ALA A 310 7.87 -21.92 13.23
N ILE A 311 7.28 -21.43 14.33
CA ILE A 311 6.36 -22.19 15.18
C ILE A 311 5.15 -22.65 14.36
N GLY A 312 4.49 -21.75 13.64
CA GLY A 312 3.32 -22.09 12.82
C GLY A 312 3.61 -23.14 11.74
N ASN A 313 4.82 -23.15 11.18
CA ASN A 313 5.26 -24.18 10.24
C ASN A 313 5.46 -25.56 10.88
N LEU A 314 5.67 -25.62 12.20
CA LEU A 314 5.86 -26.87 12.94
C LEU A 314 4.57 -27.39 13.57
N ASP A 315 3.83 -26.51 14.25
CA ASP A 315 2.58 -26.86 14.95
C ASP A 315 1.71 -25.61 15.14
N THR A 316 0.48 -25.65 14.64
CA THR A 316 -0.49 -24.57 14.78
C THR A 316 -1.41 -24.71 16.01
N VAL A 317 -1.36 -25.86 16.68
CA VAL A 317 -2.25 -26.20 17.81
C VAL A 317 -1.52 -26.02 19.15
N ASN A 318 -0.29 -26.52 19.23
CA ASN A 318 0.50 -26.52 20.47
C ASN A 318 1.72 -25.61 20.33
N CYS A 319 2.13 -25.04 21.46
CA CYS A 319 3.35 -24.26 21.56
C CYS A 319 4.01 -24.50 22.91
N ASP A 320 4.57 -25.72 23.09
CA ASP A 320 5.40 -26.05 24.22
C ASP A 320 6.85 -25.58 24.01
N GLU A 321 7.69 -25.78 24.99
CA GLU A 321 9.10 -25.41 24.96
C GLU A 321 9.88 -26.17 23.87
N GLY A 322 9.53 -27.44 23.64
CA GLY A 322 10.16 -28.28 22.62
C GLY A 322 9.90 -27.77 21.21
N ILE A 323 8.68 -27.30 20.94
CA ILE A 323 8.30 -26.67 19.65
C ILE A 323 9.06 -25.36 19.48
N MET A 324 9.12 -24.49 20.50
CA MET A 324 9.86 -23.24 20.45
C MET A 324 11.36 -23.44 20.19
N ILE A 325 11.98 -24.43 20.83
CA ILE A 325 13.40 -24.77 20.59
C ILE A 325 13.62 -25.29 19.17
N LYS A 326 12.74 -26.15 18.64
CA LYS A 326 12.84 -26.62 17.24
C LYS A 326 12.67 -25.47 16.26
N ALA A 327 11.70 -24.59 16.49
CA ALA A 327 11.49 -23.38 15.68
C ALA A 327 12.73 -22.47 15.71
N PHE A 328 13.28 -22.21 16.88
CA PHE A 328 14.48 -21.41 17.04
C PHE A 328 15.68 -22.02 16.28
N ASN A 329 15.92 -23.31 16.39
CA ASN A 329 17.01 -23.96 15.69
C ASN A 329 16.83 -23.92 14.17
N SER A 330 15.59 -23.99 13.65
CA SER A 330 15.33 -23.91 12.21
C SER A 330 15.61 -22.54 11.59
N ILE A 331 15.60 -21.46 12.40
CA ILE A 331 15.87 -20.10 11.93
C ILE A 331 17.28 -19.61 12.25
N LYS A 332 18.00 -20.29 13.16
CA LYS A 332 19.34 -19.89 13.59
C LYS A 332 20.36 -19.92 12.45
N ASP A 333 20.23 -20.89 11.54
CA ASP A 333 21.13 -21.06 10.40
C ASP A 333 20.83 -20.08 9.25
N GLN A 334 19.67 -19.42 9.26
CA GLN A 334 19.25 -18.47 8.23
C GLN A 334 19.69 -17.02 8.53
N ASN A 335 20.14 -16.73 9.75
CA ASN A 335 20.42 -15.36 10.20
C ASN A 335 21.67 -14.69 9.59
N ASN A 336 22.56 -15.45 8.93
CA ASN A 336 23.81 -14.88 8.42
C ASN A 336 23.70 -14.01 7.16
N SER A 337 22.59 -14.07 6.41
CA SER A 337 22.44 -13.28 5.18
C SER A 337 21.55 -12.04 5.34
N ASP A 338 20.59 -12.08 6.26
CA ASP A 338 19.59 -11.01 6.42
C ASP A 338 20.03 -9.89 7.40
N GLU A 339 20.89 -10.21 8.39
CA GLU A 339 21.36 -9.24 9.39
C GLU A 339 22.19 -8.10 8.78
N ILE A 340 22.94 -8.37 7.72
CA ILE A 340 23.79 -7.34 7.06
C ILE A 340 22.92 -6.29 6.37
N GLN A 341 21.81 -6.68 5.75
CA GLN A 341 20.88 -5.75 5.10
C GLN A 341 20.06 -4.93 6.12
N HIS A 342 19.75 -5.47 7.30
CA HIS A 342 19.03 -4.77 8.35
C HIS A 342 19.88 -3.70 9.06
N LEU A 343 21.15 -3.96 9.30
CA LEU A 343 22.04 -3.01 9.97
C LEU A 343 22.33 -1.76 9.14
N ASP A 344 22.43 -1.89 7.81
CA ASP A 344 22.68 -0.74 6.94
C ASP A 344 21.43 0.16 6.79
N ALA A 345 20.22 -0.41 6.81
CA ALA A 345 18.99 0.36 6.81
C ALA A 345 18.78 1.14 8.14
N LEU A 346 19.21 0.59 9.27
CA LEU A 346 19.10 1.26 10.59
C LEU A 346 20.06 2.43 10.74
N LYS A 347 21.26 2.37 10.14
CA LYS A 347 22.26 3.48 10.16
C LYS A 347 21.75 4.76 9.49
N PHE A 348 20.82 4.65 8.54
CA PHE A 348 20.23 5.81 7.86
C PHE A 348 19.30 6.65 8.76
N PHE A 349 18.93 6.16 9.95
CA PHE A 349 17.91 6.76 10.80
C PHE A 349 18.41 7.30 12.14
N ASP A 350 19.66 7.09 12.47
CA ASP A 350 20.29 7.60 13.72
C ASP A 350 21.04 8.91 13.49
N GLY A 351 20.84 9.58 12.34
CA GLY A 351 21.42 10.86 11.97
C GLY A 351 20.42 12.02 11.96
#